data_42050efa1e93a8e2eca17f95cc52df25
#
_entry.id   42050efa1e93a8e2eca17f95cc52df25
#
_cell.length_a   1.000
_cell.length_b   1.000
_cell.length_c   1.000
_cell.angle_alpha   90.00
_cell.angle_beta   90.00
_cell.angle_gamma   90.00
#
_symmetry.space_group_name_H-M   'P 1'
#
loop_
_entity.id
_entity.type
_entity.pdbx_description
1 polymer ?
#
loop_
_entity_poly.entity_id
_entity_poly.type
_entity_poly.pdbx_seq_one_letter_code
_entity_poly.pdbx_strand_id
1 'polypeptide(L)'
;MKGVVKMGLKMCKVTVGTRQKEYPDGMPYGEIVKDFDQDCKYPVVLVTVDGKLRELHKKIHRDCQISLVTVADSIGHKTYKRSMNLLLLKAIYHVAGHEKIRKIVLHFTVGEGFYYTIDGDVTIDQPFLNQVEVYMHELVKKRAPVMKRSVSTASAIDLFHKYGMYDKEKLFRYRRSSRVNIYNLEEFEDYFYGYMVWHTGYLKYFKLYPYDEGFVMQMPTRKEPEKLPPFTPSPKIFQVQKEAEKWGEMMGVSVVGELNEKISKGKMQELLLISEALQEGRISKIAEQIIERGGVKFVMIAGPSSSGKTTFSHRLSIQLAAHGMKPHPIAVDNYFVNREDTPRDENGNTKGISCRCNRTIFW
;
A
#
# COMPACT_ATOMS: atom_id res chain seq x y z
N MET A 1 0.90 38.95 -51.88
CA MET A 1 1.58 37.79 -51.28
C MET A 1 1.59 37.96 -49.77
N LYS A 2 0.71 37.25 -49.04
CA LYS A 2 0.70 37.26 -47.56
C LYS A 2 1.69 36.19 -47.11
N GLY A 3 2.80 36.60 -46.47
CA GLY A 3 3.76 35.68 -45.90
C GLY A 3 3.13 34.83 -44.80
N VAL A 4 3.10 33.54 -45.01
CA VAL A 4 2.80 32.57 -43.96
C VAL A 4 3.99 32.57 -42.99
N VAL A 5 3.82 33.24 -41.86
CA VAL A 5 4.77 33.13 -40.73
C VAL A 5 4.69 31.68 -40.25
N LYS A 6 5.68 30.86 -40.60
CA LYS A 6 5.93 29.58 -39.91
C LYS A 6 6.22 29.90 -38.43
N MET A 7 5.21 29.79 -37.59
CA MET A 7 5.43 29.75 -36.15
C MET A 7 6.34 28.56 -35.87
N GLY A 8 7.62 28.81 -35.58
CA GLY A 8 8.57 27.78 -35.15
C GLY A 8 8.01 27.14 -33.89
N LEU A 9 7.87 25.80 -33.89
CA LEU A 9 7.49 25.05 -32.72
C LEU A 9 8.52 25.36 -31.60
N LYS A 10 8.03 25.84 -30.47
CA LYS A 10 8.86 26.06 -29.28
C LYS A 10 9.48 24.73 -28.88
N MET A 11 10.80 24.67 -28.82
CA MET A 11 11.54 23.50 -28.36
C MET A 11 11.91 23.64 -26.91
N CYS A 12 11.92 22.53 -26.19
CA CYS A 12 12.35 22.43 -24.79
C CYS A 12 13.52 21.45 -24.69
N LYS A 13 14.58 21.85 -24.03
CA LYS A 13 15.78 21.05 -23.82
C LYS A 13 15.60 20.14 -22.60
N VAL A 14 15.77 18.85 -22.77
CA VAL A 14 15.70 17.83 -21.70
C VAL A 14 17.09 17.27 -21.46
N THR A 15 17.49 17.23 -20.19
CA THR A 15 18.73 16.61 -19.72
C THR A 15 18.41 15.41 -18.86
N VAL A 16 18.99 14.23 -19.21
CA VAL A 16 18.90 12.99 -18.42
C VAL A 16 20.33 12.50 -18.15
N GLY A 17 20.80 12.62 -16.91
CA GLY A 17 22.21 12.37 -16.59
C GLY A 17 23.13 13.31 -17.39
N THR A 18 23.96 12.75 -18.27
CA THR A 18 24.87 13.50 -19.17
C THR A 18 24.29 13.71 -20.56
N ARG A 19 23.19 13.06 -20.93
CA ARG A 19 22.58 13.14 -22.26
C ARG A 19 21.58 14.29 -22.34
N GLN A 20 21.57 14.99 -23.48
CA GLN A 20 20.64 16.09 -23.73
C GLN A 20 19.97 15.91 -25.09
N LYS A 21 18.68 16.24 -25.17
CA LYS A 21 17.91 16.24 -26.41
C LYS A 21 16.82 17.30 -26.35
N GLU A 22 16.42 17.82 -27.51
CA GLU A 22 15.36 18.82 -27.65
C GLU A 22 14.06 18.17 -28.09
N TYR A 23 12.94 18.62 -27.53
CA TYR A 23 11.60 18.12 -27.80
C TYR A 23 10.62 19.27 -28.01
N PRO A 24 9.57 19.08 -28.81
CA PRO A 24 8.49 20.06 -28.95
C PRO A 24 7.82 20.34 -27.61
N ASP A 25 7.47 21.62 -27.38
CA ASP A 25 6.64 22.01 -26.25
C ASP A 25 5.31 21.23 -26.26
N GLY A 26 4.90 20.74 -25.09
CA GLY A 26 3.70 19.93 -24.93
C GLY A 26 3.87 18.43 -25.17
N MET A 27 5.09 17.93 -25.43
CA MET A 27 5.35 16.48 -25.55
C MET A 27 5.19 15.79 -24.20
N PRO A 28 4.48 14.64 -24.10
CA PRO A 28 4.39 13.87 -22.85
C PRO A 28 5.76 13.31 -22.41
N TYR A 29 6.02 13.28 -21.11
CA TYR A 29 7.26 12.68 -20.59
C TYR A 29 7.41 11.20 -20.99
N GLY A 30 6.32 10.46 -21.15
CA GLY A 30 6.35 9.06 -21.56
C GLY A 30 6.90 8.85 -22.97
N GLU A 31 6.73 9.83 -23.89
CA GLU A 31 7.36 9.78 -25.22
C GLU A 31 8.85 10.14 -25.12
N ILE A 32 9.20 11.12 -24.31
CA ILE A 32 10.57 11.57 -24.08
C ILE A 32 11.41 10.44 -23.47
N VAL A 33 10.87 9.70 -22.51
CA VAL A 33 11.54 8.61 -21.79
C VAL A 33 12.02 7.51 -22.75
N LYS A 34 11.29 7.23 -23.83
CA LYS A 34 11.67 6.19 -24.84
C LYS A 34 13.06 6.38 -25.44
N ASP A 35 13.56 7.61 -25.46
CA ASP A 35 14.89 7.90 -25.96
C ASP A 35 16.01 7.65 -24.93
N PHE A 36 15.65 7.41 -23.66
CA PHE A 36 16.58 7.31 -22.54
C PHE A 36 16.46 6.02 -21.72
N ASP A 37 15.37 5.25 -21.90
CA ASP A 37 15.08 4.07 -21.09
C ASP A 37 15.87 2.81 -21.49
N GLN A 38 16.64 2.87 -22.59
CA GLN A 38 17.44 1.75 -23.10
C GLN A 38 18.47 1.23 -22.08
N ASP A 39 18.95 2.10 -21.19
CA ASP A 39 19.89 1.73 -20.14
C ASP A 39 19.20 1.27 -18.85
N CYS A 40 17.86 1.34 -18.81
CA CYS A 40 17.09 0.92 -17.64
C CYS A 40 16.81 -0.57 -17.69
N LYS A 41 17.23 -1.30 -16.65
CA LYS A 41 16.93 -2.74 -16.52
C LYS A 41 15.44 -3.04 -16.46
N TYR A 42 14.65 -2.11 -15.92
CA TYR A 42 13.22 -2.28 -15.68
C TYR A 42 12.41 -1.10 -16.26
N PRO A 43 11.12 -1.31 -16.56
CA PRO A 43 10.26 -0.27 -17.12
C PRO A 43 10.23 1.01 -16.28
N VAL A 44 10.36 2.16 -16.94
CA VAL A 44 10.21 3.47 -16.33
C VAL A 44 8.72 3.80 -16.21
N VAL A 45 8.26 4.13 -15.00
CA VAL A 45 6.84 4.40 -14.70
C VAL A 45 6.55 5.83 -14.26
N LEU A 46 7.57 6.55 -13.80
CA LEU A 46 7.51 7.96 -13.43
C LEU A 46 8.81 8.66 -13.83
N VAL A 47 8.82 9.97 -13.76
CA VAL A 47 10.02 10.79 -13.82
C VAL A 47 10.08 11.77 -12.66
N THR A 48 11.28 12.18 -12.26
CA THR A 48 11.46 13.42 -11.50
C THR A 48 11.88 14.52 -12.46
N VAL A 49 11.22 15.65 -12.39
CA VAL A 49 11.50 16.84 -13.20
C VAL A 49 11.92 17.95 -12.24
N ASP A 50 13.17 18.38 -12.33
CA ASP A 50 13.76 19.35 -11.40
C ASP A 50 13.49 18.97 -9.93
N GLY A 51 13.71 17.70 -9.58
CA GLY A 51 13.50 17.15 -8.23
C GLY A 51 12.03 16.85 -7.84
N LYS A 52 11.05 17.15 -8.72
CA LYS A 52 9.63 16.90 -8.44
C LYS A 52 9.09 15.72 -9.25
N LEU A 53 8.46 14.76 -8.59
CA LEU A 53 7.83 13.61 -9.24
C LEU A 53 6.71 14.04 -10.20
N ARG A 54 6.71 13.39 -11.39
CA ARG A 54 5.70 13.57 -12.44
C ARG A 54 5.29 12.22 -13.03
N GLU A 55 4.00 12.13 -13.37
CA GLU A 55 3.44 11.02 -14.14
C GLU A 55 3.81 11.19 -15.63
N LEU A 56 3.99 10.08 -16.33
CA LEU A 56 4.46 10.07 -17.72
C LEU A 56 3.51 10.73 -18.72
N HIS A 57 2.21 10.84 -18.41
CA HIS A 57 1.23 11.58 -19.23
C HIS A 57 1.38 13.11 -19.16
N LYS A 58 2.11 13.62 -18.17
CA LYS A 58 2.39 15.06 -18.04
C LYS A 58 3.31 15.52 -19.16
N LYS A 59 3.15 16.79 -19.54
CA LYS A 59 3.79 17.39 -20.70
C LYS A 59 4.93 18.32 -20.29
N ILE A 60 5.95 18.39 -21.13
CA ILE A 60 7.04 19.36 -20.99
C ILE A 60 6.59 20.73 -21.51
N HIS A 61 7.01 21.81 -20.83
CA HIS A 61 6.74 23.21 -21.25
C HIS A 61 7.95 24.15 -21.09
N ARG A 62 9.07 23.62 -20.64
CA ARG A 62 10.32 24.36 -20.42
C ARG A 62 11.51 23.41 -20.38
N ASP A 63 12.69 23.96 -20.52
CA ASP A 63 13.93 23.23 -20.27
C ASP A 63 13.93 22.65 -18.86
N CYS A 64 14.38 21.41 -18.71
CA CYS A 64 14.37 20.71 -17.43
C CYS A 64 15.38 19.56 -17.37
N GLN A 65 15.72 19.21 -16.13
CA GLN A 65 16.47 17.99 -15.82
C GLN A 65 15.51 16.89 -15.39
N ILE A 66 15.67 15.71 -15.97
CA ILE A 66 14.81 14.55 -15.67
C ILE A 66 15.66 13.42 -15.10
N SER A 67 15.14 12.74 -14.07
CA SER A 67 15.63 11.43 -13.63
C SER A 67 14.54 10.39 -13.82
N LEU A 68 14.93 9.20 -14.26
CA LEU A 68 14.01 8.10 -14.55
C LEU A 68 13.69 7.33 -13.27
N VAL A 69 12.43 6.96 -13.10
CA VAL A 69 11.95 6.17 -11.94
C VAL A 69 11.31 4.89 -12.46
N THR A 70 11.93 3.76 -12.15
CA THR A 70 11.53 2.43 -12.61
C THR A 70 10.59 1.74 -11.63
N VAL A 71 10.00 0.62 -12.03
CA VAL A 71 9.18 -0.23 -11.13
C VAL A 71 10.00 -0.85 -9.97
N ALA A 72 11.32 -0.89 -10.06
CA ALA A 72 12.22 -1.37 -9.00
C ALA A 72 12.51 -0.30 -7.93
N ASP A 73 12.25 0.97 -8.21
CA ASP A 73 12.37 2.05 -7.25
C ASP A 73 11.20 2.03 -6.25
N SER A 74 11.43 2.46 -5.01
CA SER A 74 10.40 2.41 -3.95
C SER A 74 9.10 3.11 -4.37
N ILE A 75 9.20 4.31 -4.94
CA ILE A 75 8.01 5.07 -5.37
C ILE A 75 7.40 4.49 -6.66
N GLY A 76 8.22 3.98 -7.58
CA GLY A 76 7.75 3.31 -8.79
C GLY A 76 6.99 2.02 -8.48
N HIS A 77 7.49 1.22 -7.54
CA HIS A 77 6.79 0.01 -7.08
C HIS A 77 5.45 0.33 -6.39
N LYS A 78 5.40 1.38 -5.56
CA LYS A 78 4.14 1.86 -4.97
C LYS A 78 3.16 2.34 -6.05
N THR A 79 3.66 2.96 -7.11
CA THR A 79 2.86 3.39 -8.27
C THR A 79 2.29 2.19 -9.02
N TYR A 80 3.11 1.16 -9.27
CA TYR A 80 2.69 -0.09 -9.86
C TYR A 80 1.55 -0.75 -9.06
N LYS A 81 1.76 -0.99 -7.76
CA LYS A 81 0.74 -1.59 -6.86
C LYS A 81 -0.57 -0.81 -6.85
N ARG A 82 -0.50 0.52 -6.79
CA ARG A 82 -1.70 1.38 -6.81
C ARG A 82 -2.46 1.28 -8.12
N SER A 83 -1.75 1.28 -9.24
CA SER A 83 -2.36 1.16 -10.57
C SER A 83 -2.96 -0.24 -10.79
N MET A 84 -2.34 -1.27 -10.24
CA MET A 84 -2.87 -2.63 -10.26
C MET A 84 -4.22 -2.72 -9.52
N ASN A 85 -4.37 -1.99 -8.39
CA ASN A 85 -5.65 -1.91 -7.70
C ASN A 85 -6.75 -1.27 -8.56
N LEU A 86 -6.44 -0.20 -9.29
CA LEU A 86 -7.41 0.40 -10.22
C LEU A 86 -7.82 -0.58 -11.31
N LEU A 87 -6.85 -1.29 -11.89
CA LEU A 87 -7.09 -2.32 -12.91
C LEU A 87 -7.97 -3.46 -12.37
N LEU A 88 -7.67 -3.96 -11.18
CA LEU A 88 -8.44 -5.01 -10.52
C LEU A 88 -9.88 -4.57 -10.26
N LEU A 89 -10.09 -3.40 -9.66
CA LEU A 89 -11.43 -2.89 -9.36
C LEU A 89 -12.27 -2.76 -10.64
N LYS A 90 -11.71 -2.15 -11.71
CA LYS A 90 -12.37 -2.07 -13.02
C LYS A 90 -12.78 -3.46 -13.52
N ALA A 91 -11.88 -4.45 -13.40
CA ALA A 91 -12.15 -5.80 -13.89
C ALA A 91 -13.24 -6.51 -13.09
N ILE A 92 -13.25 -6.38 -11.76
CA ILE A 92 -14.28 -6.97 -10.90
C ILE A 92 -15.65 -6.38 -11.24
N TYR A 93 -15.76 -5.05 -11.33
CA TYR A 93 -17.02 -4.40 -11.68
C TYR A 93 -17.51 -4.76 -13.10
N HIS A 94 -16.59 -5.00 -14.03
CA HIS A 94 -16.93 -5.45 -15.37
C HIS A 94 -17.49 -6.87 -15.40
N VAL A 95 -16.84 -7.80 -14.67
CA VAL A 95 -17.21 -9.22 -14.69
C VAL A 95 -18.46 -9.50 -13.85
N ALA A 96 -18.56 -8.90 -12.68
CA ALA A 96 -19.68 -9.14 -11.77
C ALA A 96 -20.93 -8.32 -12.10
N GLY A 97 -20.76 -7.10 -12.66
CA GLY A 97 -21.81 -6.09 -12.78
C GLY A 97 -21.87 -5.18 -11.54
N HIS A 98 -22.07 -3.87 -11.77
CA HIS A 98 -22.12 -2.86 -10.71
C HIS A 98 -23.25 -3.11 -9.70
N GLU A 99 -24.39 -3.57 -10.16
CA GLU A 99 -25.61 -3.82 -9.37
C GLU A 99 -25.46 -4.93 -8.35
N LYS A 100 -24.52 -5.85 -8.58
CA LYS A 100 -24.26 -6.98 -7.68
C LYS A 100 -23.25 -6.67 -6.57
N ILE A 101 -22.53 -5.57 -6.69
CA ILE A 101 -21.46 -5.20 -5.77
C ILE A 101 -21.90 -4.03 -4.90
N ARG A 102 -21.99 -4.25 -3.58
CA ARG A 102 -22.17 -3.17 -2.61
C ARG A 102 -20.86 -2.50 -2.25
N LYS A 103 -19.81 -3.31 -2.04
CA LYS A 103 -18.50 -2.82 -1.61
C LYS A 103 -17.39 -3.81 -1.96
N ILE A 104 -16.24 -3.30 -2.38
CA ILE A 104 -14.99 -4.07 -2.47
C ILE A 104 -14.05 -3.49 -1.42
N VAL A 105 -13.54 -4.34 -0.54
CA VAL A 105 -12.62 -3.95 0.52
C VAL A 105 -11.24 -4.50 0.23
N LEU A 106 -10.25 -3.63 0.19
CA LEU A 106 -8.84 -3.99 0.30
C LEU A 106 -8.48 -3.96 1.78
N HIS A 107 -8.13 -5.10 2.34
CA HIS A 107 -7.80 -5.25 3.75
C HIS A 107 -6.31 -5.02 4.00
N PHE A 108 -5.55 -6.07 4.07
CA PHE A 108 -4.13 -6.08 4.42
C PHE A 108 -3.32 -6.97 3.47
N THR A 109 -2.03 -7.05 3.71
CA THR A 109 -1.14 -7.90 2.92
C THR A 109 -1.16 -9.35 3.42
N VAL A 110 -1.22 -10.29 2.49
CA VAL A 110 -1.05 -11.73 2.73
C VAL A 110 0.10 -12.21 1.86
N GLY A 111 1.21 -12.59 2.49
CA GLY A 111 2.46 -12.79 1.76
C GLY A 111 2.88 -11.50 1.03
N GLU A 112 3.13 -11.60 -0.27
CA GLU A 112 3.46 -10.44 -1.12
C GLU A 112 2.24 -9.87 -1.87
N GLY A 113 1.04 -10.41 -1.62
CA GLY A 113 -0.22 -9.98 -2.20
C GLY A 113 -1.06 -9.10 -1.28
N PHE A 114 -2.18 -8.63 -1.80
CA PHE A 114 -3.22 -7.93 -1.06
C PHE A 114 -4.47 -8.78 -0.94
N TYR A 115 -5.06 -8.82 0.23
CA TYR A 115 -6.32 -9.53 0.50
C TYR A 115 -7.52 -8.61 0.24
N TYR A 116 -8.53 -9.17 -0.45
CA TYR A 116 -9.76 -8.46 -0.80
C TYR A 116 -10.97 -9.30 -0.45
N THR A 117 -12.05 -8.61 -0.08
CA THR A 117 -13.40 -9.18 -0.03
C THR A 117 -14.35 -8.36 -0.90
N ILE A 118 -15.39 -9.01 -1.37
CA ILE A 118 -16.49 -8.37 -2.10
C ILE A 118 -17.75 -8.57 -1.26
N ASP A 119 -18.36 -7.47 -0.84
CA ASP A 119 -19.70 -7.48 -0.27
C ASP A 119 -20.71 -7.25 -1.38
N GLY A 120 -21.60 -8.21 -1.59
CA GLY A 120 -22.56 -8.20 -2.68
C GLY A 120 -23.09 -9.58 -3.00
N ASP A 121 -23.81 -9.67 -4.11
CA ASP A 121 -24.32 -10.94 -4.66
C ASP A 121 -23.31 -11.50 -5.70
N VAL A 122 -22.12 -11.84 -5.20
CA VAL A 122 -21.00 -12.35 -6.01
C VAL A 122 -20.36 -13.53 -5.28
N THR A 123 -20.31 -14.69 -5.94
CA THR A 123 -19.55 -15.84 -5.45
C THR A 123 -18.09 -15.71 -5.86
N ILE A 124 -17.19 -15.64 -4.86
CA ILE A 124 -15.75 -15.55 -5.09
C ILE A 124 -15.18 -16.96 -5.18
N ASP A 125 -15.13 -17.50 -6.38
CA ASP A 125 -14.56 -18.80 -6.69
C ASP A 125 -13.45 -18.70 -7.76
N GLN A 126 -12.77 -19.80 -8.04
CA GLN A 126 -11.71 -19.82 -9.03
C GLN A 126 -12.20 -19.47 -10.46
N PRO A 127 -13.38 -19.95 -10.93
CA PRO A 127 -13.95 -19.55 -12.21
C PRO A 127 -14.17 -18.02 -12.33
N PHE A 128 -14.75 -17.40 -11.30
CA PHE A 128 -14.91 -15.93 -11.26
C PHE A 128 -13.58 -15.21 -11.34
N LEU A 129 -12.60 -15.60 -10.51
CA LEU A 129 -11.28 -14.97 -10.50
C LEU A 129 -10.54 -15.17 -11.83
N ASN A 130 -10.71 -16.31 -12.50
CA ASN A 130 -10.15 -16.52 -13.83
C ASN A 130 -10.76 -15.57 -14.88
N GLN A 131 -12.06 -15.30 -14.82
CA GLN A 131 -12.69 -14.30 -15.71
C GLN A 131 -12.16 -12.89 -15.44
N VAL A 132 -12.00 -12.52 -14.18
CA VAL A 132 -11.39 -11.25 -13.80
C VAL A 132 -9.96 -11.13 -14.32
N GLU A 133 -9.13 -12.17 -14.16
CA GLU A 133 -7.77 -12.20 -14.71
C GLU A 133 -7.72 -12.05 -16.22
N VAL A 134 -8.59 -12.78 -16.95
CA VAL A 134 -8.67 -12.69 -18.41
C VAL A 134 -8.94 -11.24 -18.83
N TYR A 135 -9.95 -10.61 -18.24
CA TYR A 135 -10.26 -9.22 -18.57
C TYR A 135 -9.16 -8.24 -18.17
N MET A 136 -8.48 -8.45 -17.04
CA MET A 136 -7.30 -7.66 -16.67
C MET A 136 -6.18 -7.78 -17.74
N HIS A 137 -5.91 -8.99 -18.23
CA HIS A 137 -4.93 -9.21 -19.29
C HIS A 137 -5.33 -8.58 -20.62
N GLU A 138 -6.61 -8.55 -20.97
CA GLU A 138 -7.12 -7.84 -22.16
C GLU A 138 -6.83 -6.34 -22.06
N LEU A 139 -7.13 -5.72 -20.91
CA LEU A 139 -6.82 -4.30 -20.67
C LEU A 139 -5.32 -4.02 -20.71
N VAL A 140 -4.50 -4.93 -20.18
CA VAL A 140 -3.03 -4.82 -20.26
C VAL A 140 -2.55 -4.87 -21.71
N LYS A 141 -3.04 -5.82 -22.51
CA LYS A 141 -2.73 -5.96 -23.93
C LYS A 141 -3.19 -4.75 -24.74
N LYS A 142 -4.37 -4.21 -24.45
CA LYS A 142 -4.92 -3.01 -25.05
C LYS A 142 -4.11 -1.75 -24.73
N ARG A 143 -3.29 -1.77 -23.66
CA ARG A 143 -2.57 -0.59 -23.14
C ARG A 143 -3.51 0.57 -22.83
N ALA A 144 -4.65 0.27 -22.21
CA ALA A 144 -5.68 1.28 -21.91
C ALA A 144 -5.09 2.44 -21.07
N PRO A 145 -5.31 3.71 -21.45
CA PRO A 145 -4.72 4.85 -20.78
C PRO A 145 -5.34 5.03 -19.38
N VAL A 146 -4.49 5.35 -18.38
CA VAL A 146 -4.92 5.77 -17.06
C VAL A 146 -4.93 7.29 -17.02
N MET A 147 -6.13 7.86 -17.01
CA MET A 147 -6.32 9.31 -17.06
C MET A 147 -6.53 9.89 -15.67
N LYS A 148 -6.17 11.15 -15.50
CA LYS A 148 -6.30 11.87 -14.24
C LYS A 148 -6.99 13.20 -14.45
N ARG A 149 -8.05 13.45 -13.69
CA ARG A 149 -8.72 14.76 -13.69
C ARG A 149 -8.82 15.31 -12.27
N SER A 150 -8.71 16.62 -12.14
CA SER A 150 -8.92 17.33 -10.89
C SER A 150 -10.36 17.85 -10.86
N VAL A 151 -11.10 17.46 -9.83
CA VAL A 151 -12.49 17.87 -9.63
C VAL A 151 -12.66 18.59 -8.30
N SER A 152 -13.78 19.29 -8.08
CA SER A 152 -14.13 19.82 -6.77
C SER A 152 -14.43 18.66 -5.81
N THR A 153 -14.17 18.85 -4.52
CA THR A 153 -14.50 17.84 -3.50
C THR A 153 -16.00 17.55 -3.48
N ALA A 154 -16.86 18.55 -3.70
CA ALA A 154 -18.30 18.36 -3.83
C ALA A 154 -18.65 17.44 -5.02
N SER A 155 -18.10 17.69 -6.21
CA SER A 155 -18.33 16.83 -7.38
C SER A 155 -17.81 15.39 -7.17
N ALA A 156 -16.77 15.21 -6.36
CA ALA A 156 -16.29 13.86 -6.01
C ALA A 156 -17.25 13.14 -5.07
N ILE A 157 -17.85 13.85 -4.11
CA ILE A 157 -18.89 13.31 -3.21
C ILE A 157 -20.08 12.84 -4.04
N ASP A 158 -20.59 13.66 -4.96
CA ASP A 158 -21.72 13.32 -5.84
C ASP A 158 -21.39 12.11 -6.72
N LEU A 159 -20.16 12.02 -7.23
CA LEU A 159 -19.67 10.90 -8.02
C LEU A 159 -19.72 9.60 -7.23
N PHE A 160 -19.19 9.60 -6.01
CA PHE A 160 -19.16 8.40 -5.17
C PHE A 160 -20.55 7.99 -4.70
N HIS A 161 -21.41 8.96 -4.41
CA HIS A 161 -22.82 8.70 -4.11
C HIS A 161 -23.52 7.99 -5.29
N LYS A 162 -23.34 8.53 -6.51
CA LYS A 162 -23.90 7.96 -7.76
C LYS A 162 -23.45 6.52 -7.99
N TYR A 163 -22.21 6.19 -7.67
CA TYR A 163 -21.65 4.83 -7.83
C TYR A 163 -21.85 3.92 -6.63
N GLY A 164 -22.59 4.35 -5.58
CA GLY A 164 -22.82 3.57 -4.36
C GLY A 164 -21.57 3.38 -3.49
N MET A 165 -20.51 4.15 -3.70
CA MET A 165 -19.26 4.12 -2.94
C MET A 165 -19.39 4.97 -1.66
N TYR A 166 -20.31 4.61 -0.77
CA TYR A 166 -20.69 5.39 0.41
C TYR A 166 -19.57 5.56 1.43
N ASP A 167 -18.63 4.65 1.50
CA ASP A 167 -17.42 4.75 2.32
C ASP A 167 -16.51 5.91 1.86
N LYS A 168 -16.36 6.07 0.54
CA LYS A 168 -15.61 7.18 -0.07
C LYS A 168 -16.37 8.50 0.03
N GLU A 169 -17.67 8.49 -0.22
CA GLU A 169 -18.53 9.65 0.02
C GLU A 169 -18.35 10.17 1.46
N LYS A 170 -18.46 9.29 2.47
CA LYS A 170 -18.28 9.64 3.88
C LYS A 170 -16.87 10.17 4.15
N LEU A 171 -15.82 9.55 3.60
CA LEU A 171 -14.45 10.02 3.72
C LEU A 171 -14.26 11.46 3.22
N PHE A 172 -14.85 11.77 2.06
CA PHE A 172 -14.70 13.06 1.39
C PHE A 172 -15.47 14.18 2.08
N ARG A 173 -16.55 13.90 2.80
CA ARG A 173 -17.27 14.90 3.61
C ARG A 173 -16.40 15.57 4.68
N TYR A 174 -15.34 14.89 5.15
CA TYR A 174 -14.39 15.43 6.14
C TYR A 174 -13.09 15.97 5.53
N ARG A 175 -12.98 15.98 4.19
CA ARG A 175 -11.78 16.44 3.53
C ARG A 175 -11.73 17.96 3.44
N ARG A 176 -10.61 18.56 3.90
CA ARG A 176 -10.40 20.01 3.89
C ARG A 176 -9.97 20.57 2.53
N SER A 177 -9.46 19.74 1.62
CA SER A 177 -9.05 20.16 0.28
C SER A 177 -10.25 20.49 -0.59
N SER A 178 -10.27 21.63 -1.26
CA SER A 178 -11.32 22.02 -2.19
C SER A 178 -11.34 21.22 -3.51
N ARG A 179 -10.21 20.59 -3.85
CA ARG A 179 -10.05 19.79 -5.06
C ARG A 179 -9.37 18.46 -4.78
N VAL A 180 -9.73 17.46 -5.56
CA VAL A 180 -9.21 16.10 -5.49
C VAL A 180 -8.94 15.56 -6.89
N ASN A 181 -8.03 14.56 -6.96
CA ASN A 181 -7.72 13.90 -8.22
C ASN A 181 -8.51 12.59 -8.31
N ILE A 182 -9.29 12.45 -9.35
CA ILE A 182 -9.98 11.22 -9.75
C ILE A 182 -9.19 10.61 -10.90
N TYR A 183 -8.96 9.31 -10.83
CA TYR A 183 -8.39 8.52 -11.91
C TYR A 183 -9.50 7.77 -12.62
N ASN A 184 -9.40 7.67 -13.94
CA ASN A 184 -10.28 6.81 -14.71
C ASN A 184 -9.49 5.84 -15.58
N LEU A 185 -10.07 4.67 -15.73
CA LEU A 185 -9.65 3.63 -16.66
C LEU A 185 -10.88 3.26 -17.48
N GLU A 186 -10.90 3.72 -18.72
CA GLU A 186 -12.10 3.74 -19.57
C GLU A 186 -13.25 4.49 -18.87
N GLU A 187 -14.43 3.87 -18.68
CA GLU A 187 -15.57 4.47 -17.96
C GLU A 187 -15.53 4.31 -16.44
N PHE A 188 -14.60 3.52 -15.89
CA PHE A 188 -14.47 3.31 -14.44
C PHE A 188 -13.67 4.43 -13.78
N GLU A 189 -14.25 5.08 -12.79
CA GLU A 189 -13.66 6.20 -12.08
C GLU A 189 -13.48 5.88 -10.59
N ASP A 190 -12.31 6.20 -10.03
CA ASP A 190 -12.05 6.04 -8.62
C ASP A 190 -11.01 7.05 -8.09
N TYR A 191 -10.95 7.18 -6.77
CA TYR A 191 -9.99 8.00 -6.07
C TYR A 191 -8.79 7.19 -5.61
N PHE A 192 -7.61 7.67 -5.95
CA PHE A 192 -6.36 7.14 -5.42
C PHE A 192 -5.42 8.27 -4.99
N TYR A 193 -4.78 8.11 -3.84
CA TYR A 193 -3.77 9.04 -3.36
C TYR A 193 -2.39 8.66 -3.88
N GLY A 194 -1.82 9.50 -4.76
CA GLY A 194 -0.48 9.33 -5.30
C GLY A 194 -0.47 9.24 -6.83
N TYR A 195 0.62 8.68 -7.36
CA TYR A 195 0.87 8.59 -8.79
C TYR A 195 0.41 7.25 -9.35
N MET A 196 0.02 7.25 -10.64
CA MET A 196 -0.37 6.08 -11.42
C MET A 196 0.54 5.88 -12.62
N VAL A 197 0.59 4.66 -13.17
CA VAL A 197 1.23 4.40 -14.46
C VAL A 197 0.46 5.08 -15.59
N TRP A 198 1.12 5.33 -16.70
CA TRP A 198 0.50 6.01 -17.85
C TRP A 198 -0.60 5.20 -18.52
N HIS A 199 -0.41 3.88 -18.64
CA HIS A 199 -1.38 2.95 -19.22
C HIS A 199 -1.23 1.56 -18.61
N THR A 200 -2.24 0.72 -18.78
CA THR A 200 -2.28 -0.64 -18.20
C THR A 200 -1.19 -1.57 -18.72
N GLY A 201 -0.58 -1.30 -19.86
CA GLY A 201 0.51 -2.12 -20.43
C GLY A 201 1.75 -2.29 -19.56
N TYR A 202 1.89 -1.49 -18.50
CA TYR A 202 2.93 -1.69 -17.46
C TYR A 202 2.58 -2.82 -16.47
N LEU A 203 1.29 -3.18 -16.34
CA LEU A 203 0.73 -4.01 -15.28
C LEU A 203 0.65 -5.48 -15.70
N LYS A 204 1.77 -6.09 -16.09
CA LYS A 204 1.80 -7.42 -16.73
C LYS A 204 1.73 -8.59 -15.78
N TYR A 205 2.21 -8.43 -14.55
CA TYR A 205 2.48 -9.53 -13.64
C TYR A 205 1.55 -9.48 -12.42
N PHE A 206 0.59 -10.37 -12.37
CA PHE A 206 -0.36 -10.57 -11.27
C PHE A 206 -0.95 -11.96 -11.33
N LYS A 207 -1.50 -12.43 -10.20
CA LYS A 207 -2.28 -13.66 -10.10
C LYS A 207 -3.31 -13.51 -8.98
N LEU A 208 -4.51 -14.04 -9.18
CA LEU A 208 -5.57 -14.06 -8.19
C LEU A 208 -5.72 -15.45 -7.60
N TYR A 209 -5.79 -15.54 -6.27
CA TYR A 209 -5.96 -16.78 -5.54
C TYR A 209 -7.16 -16.67 -4.61
N PRO A 210 -8.14 -17.61 -4.65
CA PRO A 210 -9.16 -17.68 -3.62
C PRO A 210 -8.48 -17.87 -2.26
N TYR A 211 -8.91 -17.13 -1.26
CA TYR A 211 -8.35 -17.25 0.07
C TYR A 211 -9.37 -16.83 1.12
N ASP A 212 -9.66 -17.73 2.08
CA ASP A 212 -10.68 -17.53 3.09
C ASP A 212 -12.04 -17.16 2.43
N GLU A 213 -12.73 -16.13 2.89
CA GLU A 213 -14.00 -15.64 2.32
C GLU A 213 -13.82 -14.67 1.12
N GLY A 214 -12.59 -14.42 0.72
CA GLY A 214 -12.24 -13.48 -0.33
C GLY A 214 -11.17 -14.02 -1.28
N PHE A 215 -10.24 -13.17 -1.67
CA PHE A 215 -9.13 -13.56 -2.54
C PHE A 215 -7.89 -12.70 -2.31
N VAL A 216 -6.75 -13.20 -2.75
CA VAL A 216 -5.48 -12.47 -2.72
C VAL A 216 -5.03 -12.15 -4.15
N MET A 217 -4.74 -10.88 -4.41
CA MET A 217 -4.02 -10.47 -5.61
C MET A 217 -2.52 -10.47 -5.34
N GLN A 218 -1.84 -11.47 -5.86
CA GLN A 218 -0.39 -11.60 -5.82
C GLN A 218 0.24 -10.70 -6.87
N MET A 219 1.32 -9.99 -6.48
CA MET A 219 2.07 -9.08 -7.33
C MET A 219 3.58 -9.31 -7.21
N PRO A 220 4.39 -8.83 -8.17
CA PRO A 220 5.84 -8.86 -8.07
C PRO A 220 6.36 -8.12 -6.84
N THR A 221 7.55 -8.51 -6.39
CA THR A 221 8.28 -7.75 -5.38
C THR A 221 9.07 -6.60 -6.01
N ARG A 222 9.52 -5.66 -5.19
CA ARG A 222 10.40 -4.59 -5.66
C ARG A 222 11.75 -5.10 -6.19
N LYS A 223 12.26 -6.19 -5.62
CA LYS A 223 13.55 -6.80 -6.01
C LYS A 223 13.46 -7.53 -7.33
N GLU A 224 12.32 -8.17 -7.60
CA GLU A 224 12.03 -8.93 -8.82
C GLU A 224 10.70 -8.44 -9.43
N PRO A 225 10.69 -7.23 -10.05
CA PRO A 225 9.44 -6.58 -10.49
C PRO A 225 8.81 -7.22 -11.73
N GLU A 226 9.47 -8.18 -12.35
CA GLU A 226 9.00 -8.92 -13.54
C GLU A 226 8.73 -10.40 -13.26
N LYS A 227 8.71 -10.80 -11.97
CA LYS A 227 8.48 -12.18 -11.58
C LYS A 227 7.47 -12.24 -10.44
N LEU A 228 6.50 -13.14 -10.55
CA LEU A 228 5.60 -13.43 -9.45
C LEU A 228 6.28 -14.38 -8.45
N PRO A 229 6.36 -14.00 -7.17
CA PRO A 229 6.82 -14.92 -6.13
C PRO A 229 5.77 -16.03 -5.91
N PRO A 230 6.15 -17.17 -5.32
CA PRO A 230 5.20 -18.18 -4.92
C PRO A 230 4.20 -17.62 -3.90
N PHE A 231 2.95 -18.08 -3.95
CA PHE A 231 1.94 -17.72 -2.97
C PHE A 231 2.16 -18.50 -1.68
N THR A 232 2.66 -17.81 -0.65
CA THR A 232 2.98 -18.39 0.67
C THR A 232 2.31 -17.58 1.77
N PRO A 233 1.01 -17.83 2.04
CA PRO A 233 0.30 -17.12 3.10
C PRO A 233 0.79 -17.56 4.49
N SER A 234 0.71 -16.64 5.46
CA SER A 234 0.95 -16.91 6.87
C SER A 234 -0.37 -16.95 7.65
N PRO A 235 -0.98 -18.15 7.85
CA PRO A 235 -2.32 -18.26 8.43
C PRO A 235 -2.46 -17.61 9.80
N LYS A 236 -1.45 -17.71 10.67
CA LYS A 236 -1.46 -17.08 12.00
C LYS A 236 -1.52 -15.55 11.93
N ILE A 237 -0.72 -14.95 11.04
CA ILE A 237 -0.72 -13.49 10.85
C ILE A 237 -2.06 -13.06 10.26
N PHE A 238 -2.59 -13.80 9.29
CA PHE A 238 -3.89 -13.56 8.69
C PHE A 238 -5.00 -13.52 9.74
N GLN A 239 -5.08 -14.52 10.61
CA GLN A 239 -6.10 -14.57 11.67
C GLN A 239 -6.00 -13.38 12.62
N VAL A 240 -4.80 -13.00 13.04
CA VAL A 240 -4.60 -11.83 13.93
C VAL A 240 -5.05 -10.53 13.24
N GLN A 241 -4.76 -10.36 11.96
CA GLN A 241 -5.20 -9.19 11.21
C GLN A 241 -6.71 -9.16 11.02
N LYS A 242 -7.33 -10.31 10.69
CA LYS A 242 -8.79 -10.46 10.57
C LYS A 242 -9.51 -10.16 11.91
N GLU A 243 -8.94 -10.61 13.03
CA GLU A 243 -9.47 -10.26 14.35
C GLU A 243 -9.35 -8.76 14.66
N ALA A 244 -8.25 -8.12 14.27
CA ALA A 244 -8.07 -6.68 14.47
C ALA A 244 -9.09 -5.85 13.67
N GLU A 245 -9.44 -6.28 12.46
CA GLU A 245 -10.50 -5.64 11.66
C GLU A 245 -11.88 -5.81 12.30
N LYS A 246 -12.21 -7.00 12.81
CA LYS A 246 -13.45 -7.23 13.56
C LYS A 246 -13.61 -6.29 14.76
N TRP A 247 -12.50 -5.90 15.40
CA TRP A 247 -12.55 -4.89 16.47
C TRP A 247 -12.96 -3.53 15.92
N GLY A 248 -12.45 -3.14 14.76
CA GLY A 248 -12.89 -1.93 14.07
C GLY A 248 -14.40 -1.95 13.79
N GLU A 249 -14.92 -3.06 13.30
CA GLU A 249 -16.34 -3.25 13.03
C GLU A 249 -17.19 -3.15 14.32
N MET A 250 -16.80 -3.86 15.38
CA MET A 250 -17.48 -3.79 16.69
C MET A 250 -17.51 -2.37 17.26
N MET A 251 -16.45 -1.60 17.05
CA MET A 251 -16.38 -0.20 17.47
C MET A 251 -17.12 0.75 16.52
N GLY A 252 -17.67 0.26 15.39
CA GLY A 252 -18.27 1.07 14.33
C GLY A 252 -17.28 2.04 13.68
N VAL A 253 -16.05 1.54 13.41
CA VAL A 253 -14.93 2.29 12.81
C VAL A 253 -14.18 1.38 11.83
N SER A 254 -14.89 0.84 10.85
CA SER A 254 -14.31 -0.03 9.83
C SER A 254 -13.51 0.74 8.77
N VAL A 255 -13.81 2.02 8.59
CA VAL A 255 -13.18 2.89 7.58
C VAL A 255 -12.88 4.28 8.14
N VAL A 256 -11.91 4.97 7.53
CA VAL A 256 -11.46 6.30 7.98
C VAL A 256 -12.60 7.32 8.01
N GLY A 257 -13.59 7.22 7.11
CA GLY A 257 -14.76 8.09 7.10
C GLY A 257 -15.60 7.97 8.39
N GLU A 258 -15.74 6.75 8.93
CA GLU A 258 -16.44 6.49 10.21
C GLU A 258 -15.65 7.01 11.40
N LEU A 259 -14.31 6.83 11.38
CA LEU A 259 -13.45 7.42 12.40
C LEU A 259 -13.59 8.96 12.44
N ASN A 260 -13.52 9.61 11.28
CA ASN A 260 -13.70 11.05 11.17
C ASN A 260 -15.07 11.52 11.69
N GLU A 261 -16.11 10.75 11.42
CA GLU A 261 -17.45 11.01 11.93
C GLU A 261 -17.51 10.94 13.47
N LYS A 262 -16.92 9.91 14.08
CA LYS A 262 -16.84 9.79 15.55
C LYS A 262 -16.04 10.93 16.17
N ILE A 263 -14.90 11.30 15.56
CA ILE A 263 -14.09 12.45 16.01
C ILE A 263 -14.91 13.74 15.96
N SER A 264 -15.61 14.00 14.86
CA SER A 264 -16.42 15.21 14.70
C SER A 264 -17.61 15.29 15.66
N LYS A 265 -18.11 14.14 16.11
CA LYS A 265 -19.18 14.01 17.12
C LYS A 265 -18.65 14.01 18.57
N GLY A 266 -17.35 14.24 18.81
CA GLY A 266 -16.74 14.25 20.13
C GLY A 266 -16.62 12.88 20.81
N LYS A 267 -16.77 11.77 20.07
CA LYS A 267 -16.75 10.39 20.61
C LYS A 267 -15.34 9.74 20.64
N MET A 268 -14.30 10.52 20.48
CA MET A 268 -12.93 9.97 20.41
C MET A 268 -12.50 9.37 21.75
N GLN A 269 -12.87 9.98 22.88
CA GLN A 269 -12.51 9.47 24.22
C GLN A 269 -13.16 8.11 24.49
N GLU A 270 -14.44 7.96 24.16
CA GLU A 270 -15.13 6.67 24.26
C GLU A 270 -14.46 5.58 23.43
N LEU A 271 -14.07 5.91 22.19
CA LEU A 271 -13.37 5.00 21.30
C LEU A 271 -12.01 4.56 21.87
N LEU A 272 -11.25 5.47 22.47
CA LEU A 272 -9.98 5.17 23.13
C LEU A 272 -10.17 4.20 24.30
N LEU A 273 -11.13 4.48 25.18
CA LEU A 273 -11.42 3.63 26.35
C LEU A 273 -11.84 2.22 25.93
N ILE A 274 -12.68 2.09 24.90
CA ILE A 274 -13.07 0.77 24.37
C ILE A 274 -11.86 0.05 23.79
N SER A 275 -11.01 0.73 23.03
CA SER A 275 -9.79 0.15 22.44
C SER A 275 -8.82 -0.35 23.52
N GLU A 276 -8.65 0.42 24.59
CA GLU A 276 -7.81 0.05 25.73
C GLU A 276 -8.38 -1.16 26.48
N ALA A 277 -9.68 -1.19 26.71
CA ALA A 277 -10.35 -2.32 27.37
C ALA A 277 -10.21 -3.62 26.55
N LEU A 278 -10.37 -3.54 25.21
CA LEU A 278 -10.18 -4.68 24.32
C LEU A 278 -8.71 -5.18 24.35
N GLN A 279 -7.75 -4.27 24.37
CA GLN A 279 -6.33 -4.61 24.45
C GLN A 279 -6.00 -5.29 25.81
N GLU A 280 -6.46 -4.73 26.92
CA GLU A 280 -6.24 -5.33 28.25
C GLU A 280 -6.88 -6.71 28.37
N GLY A 281 -8.11 -6.89 27.91
CA GLY A 281 -8.77 -8.19 27.90
C GLY A 281 -8.01 -9.24 27.07
N ARG A 282 -7.30 -8.81 26.01
CA ARG A 282 -6.49 -9.72 25.23
C ARG A 282 -5.19 -10.09 25.91
N ILE A 283 -4.54 -9.14 26.58
CA ILE A 283 -3.34 -9.40 27.38
C ILE A 283 -3.67 -10.35 28.54
N SER A 284 -4.82 -10.17 29.22
CA SER A 284 -5.30 -11.07 30.26
C SER A 284 -5.46 -12.51 29.75
N LYS A 285 -6.12 -12.70 28.59
CA LYS A 285 -6.25 -14.03 27.97
C LYS A 285 -4.91 -14.68 27.66
N ILE A 286 -3.90 -13.91 27.23
CA ILE A 286 -2.54 -14.43 27.01
C ILE A 286 -1.90 -14.85 28.33
N ALA A 287 -2.08 -14.09 29.41
CA ALA A 287 -1.60 -14.48 30.74
C ALA A 287 -2.25 -15.78 31.22
N GLU A 288 -3.56 -15.93 31.07
CA GLU A 288 -4.31 -17.16 31.38
C GLU A 288 -3.75 -18.36 30.61
N GLN A 289 -3.52 -18.23 29.29
CA GLN A 289 -2.92 -19.30 28.47
C GLN A 289 -1.51 -19.70 28.92
N ILE A 290 -0.70 -18.74 29.37
CA ILE A 290 0.62 -19.01 29.93
C ILE A 290 0.53 -19.83 31.22
N ILE A 291 -0.43 -19.49 32.08
CA ILE A 291 -0.65 -20.15 33.36
C ILE A 291 -1.20 -21.58 33.13
N GLU A 292 -2.23 -21.72 32.31
CA GLU A 292 -2.82 -23.01 31.93
C GLU A 292 -1.80 -23.98 31.34
N ARG A 293 -0.87 -23.47 30.55
CA ARG A 293 0.21 -24.29 29.97
C ARG A 293 1.12 -24.91 31.04
N GLY A 294 1.29 -24.24 32.16
CA GLY A 294 2.16 -24.67 33.25
C GLY A 294 3.64 -24.77 32.87
N GLY A 295 4.51 -24.66 33.84
CA GLY A 295 5.97 -24.88 33.67
C GLY A 295 6.69 -23.90 32.74
N VAL A 296 6.04 -22.83 32.30
CA VAL A 296 6.64 -21.81 31.44
C VAL A 296 7.67 -21.02 32.20
N LYS A 297 8.95 -21.10 31.81
CA LYS A 297 10.08 -20.37 32.41
C LYS A 297 10.39 -19.06 31.65
N PHE A 298 10.16 -19.03 30.35
CA PHE A 298 10.46 -17.90 29.49
C PHE A 298 9.31 -17.60 28.54
N VAL A 299 9.00 -16.31 28.40
CA VAL A 299 8.07 -15.78 27.40
C VAL A 299 8.83 -14.82 26.50
N MET A 300 9.03 -15.20 25.23
CA MET A 300 9.77 -14.38 24.27
C MET A 300 8.80 -13.49 23.49
N ILE A 301 9.04 -12.17 23.52
CA ILE A 301 8.22 -11.16 22.84
C ILE A 301 9.05 -10.58 21.69
N ALA A 302 8.68 -10.91 20.46
CA ALA A 302 9.32 -10.41 19.26
C ALA A 302 8.39 -9.46 18.47
N GLY A 303 8.99 -8.51 17.78
CA GLY A 303 8.25 -7.59 16.91
C GLY A 303 9.16 -6.50 16.33
N PRO A 304 8.72 -5.76 15.31
CA PRO A 304 9.51 -4.70 14.69
C PRO A 304 9.80 -3.55 15.66
N SER A 305 10.72 -2.66 15.28
CA SER A 305 10.98 -1.44 16.05
C SER A 305 9.69 -0.61 16.20
N SER A 306 9.54 0.02 17.37
CA SER A 306 8.36 0.84 17.71
C SER A 306 7.01 0.11 17.69
N SER A 307 6.99 -1.24 17.78
CA SER A 307 5.76 -2.04 17.84
C SER A 307 5.11 -2.12 19.22
N GLY A 308 5.66 -1.45 20.24
CA GLY A 308 5.13 -1.47 21.61
C GLY A 308 5.55 -2.69 22.44
N LYS A 309 6.57 -3.46 22.05
CA LYS A 309 7.07 -4.64 22.77
C LYS A 309 7.29 -4.39 24.27
N THR A 310 7.96 -3.29 24.60
CA THR A 310 8.27 -2.92 25.98
C THR A 310 7.00 -2.67 26.79
N THR A 311 6.06 -1.89 26.25
CA THR A 311 4.77 -1.64 26.90
C THR A 311 3.97 -2.92 27.09
N PHE A 312 3.94 -3.77 26.06
CA PHE A 312 3.27 -5.06 26.10
C PHE A 312 3.89 -5.99 27.19
N SER A 313 5.23 -6.06 27.25
CA SER A 313 5.91 -6.91 28.27
C SER A 313 5.59 -6.47 29.69
N HIS A 314 5.55 -5.17 29.95
CA HIS A 314 5.17 -4.64 31.27
C HIS A 314 3.70 -4.94 31.62
N ARG A 315 2.76 -4.73 30.69
CA ARG A 315 1.35 -5.03 30.89
C ARG A 315 1.11 -6.53 31.11
N LEU A 316 1.76 -7.39 30.31
CA LEU A 316 1.71 -8.84 30.50
C LEU A 316 2.27 -9.26 31.87
N SER A 317 3.37 -8.64 32.32
CA SER A 317 3.94 -8.89 33.64
C SER A 317 2.95 -8.52 34.76
N ILE A 318 2.21 -7.43 34.63
CA ILE A 318 1.17 -7.03 35.60
C ILE A 318 0.06 -8.08 35.64
N GLN A 319 -0.43 -8.54 34.49
CA GLN A 319 -1.46 -9.57 34.41
C GLN A 319 -1.00 -10.89 35.04
N LEU A 320 0.23 -11.33 34.74
CA LEU A 320 0.82 -12.53 35.37
C LEU A 320 1.02 -12.37 36.89
N ALA A 321 1.40 -11.17 37.34
CA ALA A 321 1.51 -10.88 38.77
C ALA A 321 0.17 -10.91 39.49
N ALA A 322 -0.92 -10.44 38.84
CA ALA A 322 -2.27 -10.52 39.36
C ALA A 322 -2.73 -11.98 39.59
N HIS A 323 -2.14 -12.94 38.88
CA HIS A 323 -2.37 -14.35 39.05
C HIS A 323 -1.33 -15.01 39.99
N GLY A 324 -0.55 -14.22 40.76
CA GLY A 324 0.38 -14.71 41.76
C GLY A 324 1.77 -15.11 41.23
N MET A 325 2.08 -14.91 39.96
CA MET A 325 3.40 -15.15 39.39
C MET A 325 4.36 -13.98 39.72
N LYS A 326 5.68 -14.22 39.60
CA LYS A 326 6.72 -13.19 39.79
C LYS A 326 7.54 -13.03 38.50
N PRO A 327 6.97 -12.41 37.43
CA PRO A 327 7.68 -12.23 36.18
C PRO A 327 8.75 -11.15 36.29
N HIS A 328 9.86 -11.33 35.58
CA HIS A 328 10.92 -10.35 35.40
C HIS A 328 11.04 -9.94 33.94
N PRO A 329 10.56 -8.74 33.55
CA PRO A 329 10.76 -8.25 32.21
C PRO A 329 12.24 -7.97 31.93
N ILE A 330 12.76 -8.54 30.85
CA ILE A 330 14.16 -8.36 30.45
C ILE A 330 14.15 -7.70 29.06
N ALA A 331 14.63 -6.46 28.99
CA ALA A 331 14.80 -5.76 27.72
C ALA A 331 16.15 -6.17 27.10
N VAL A 332 16.11 -6.84 25.96
CA VAL A 332 17.33 -7.31 25.25
C VAL A 332 18.20 -6.12 24.85
N ASP A 333 17.61 -4.95 24.61
CA ASP A 333 18.33 -3.72 24.28
C ASP A 333 19.36 -3.31 25.34
N ASN A 334 19.14 -3.67 26.61
CA ASN A 334 20.08 -3.37 27.70
C ASN A 334 21.40 -4.19 27.61
N TYR A 335 21.44 -5.22 26.77
CA TYR A 335 22.57 -6.09 26.56
C TYR A 335 23.37 -5.79 25.30
N PHE A 336 22.94 -4.83 24.50
CA PHE A 336 23.70 -4.43 23.33
C PHE A 336 24.88 -3.54 23.70
N VAL A 337 25.95 -3.65 22.92
CA VAL A 337 27.06 -2.69 22.97
C VAL A 337 26.66 -1.39 22.33
N ASN A 338 27.34 -0.29 22.69
CA ASN A 338 27.13 0.98 22.03
C ASN A 338 27.49 0.88 20.54
N ARG A 339 26.93 1.77 19.72
CA ARG A 339 27.19 1.77 18.27
C ARG A 339 28.67 1.94 17.94
N GLU A 340 29.40 2.69 18.77
CA GLU A 340 30.84 2.95 18.63
C GLU A 340 31.66 1.70 18.86
N ASP A 341 31.22 0.83 19.80
CA ASP A 341 31.87 -0.42 20.20
C ASP A 341 31.43 -1.63 19.34
N THR A 342 30.52 -1.42 18.37
CA THR A 342 30.00 -2.48 17.50
C THR A 342 31.11 -2.97 16.56
N PRO A 343 31.41 -4.29 16.53
CA PRO A 343 32.40 -4.85 15.62
C PRO A 343 32.09 -4.55 14.16
N ARG A 344 33.12 -4.24 13.37
CA ARG A 344 32.99 -3.97 11.95
C ARG A 344 33.43 -5.20 11.14
N ASP A 345 32.86 -5.33 9.94
CA ASP A 345 33.29 -6.32 8.97
C ASP A 345 34.57 -5.86 8.22
N GLU A 346 35.09 -6.70 7.34
CA GLU A 346 36.29 -6.41 6.54
C GLU A 346 36.13 -5.19 5.62
N ASN A 347 34.89 -4.78 5.34
CA ASN A 347 34.55 -3.60 4.53
C ASN A 347 34.25 -2.35 5.37
N GLY A 348 34.45 -2.42 6.70
CA GLY A 348 34.22 -1.31 7.62
C GLY A 348 32.75 -1.09 8.00
N ASN A 349 31.81 -1.93 7.54
CA ASN A 349 30.41 -1.85 7.94
C ASN A 349 30.19 -2.46 9.32
N THR A 350 29.28 -1.91 10.11
CA THR A 350 28.92 -2.48 11.41
C THR A 350 28.28 -3.86 11.22
N LYS A 351 28.88 -4.88 11.82
CA LYS A 351 28.29 -6.23 11.88
C LYS A 351 27.06 -6.14 12.76
N GLY A 352 25.89 -6.02 12.20
CA GLY A 352 24.61 -6.14 12.86
C GLY A 352 24.55 -5.72 14.35
N ILE A 353 23.47 -6.02 15.03
CA ILE A 353 23.34 -5.73 16.48
C ILE A 353 24.23 -6.72 17.24
N SER A 354 25.30 -6.22 17.88
CA SER A 354 26.20 -7.04 18.69
C SER A 354 25.83 -6.94 20.17
N CYS A 355 25.68 -8.09 20.82
CA CYS A 355 25.40 -8.17 22.25
C CYS A 355 26.70 -8.15 23.06
N ARG A 356 26.71 -7.52 24.24
CA ARG A 356 27.85 -7.51 25.18
C ARG A 356 28.27 -8.90 25.66
N CYS A 357 27.38 -9.88 25.52
CA CYS A 357 27.69 -11.26 25.88
C CYS A 357 28.38 -11.96 24.71
N ASN A 358 29.68 -12.24 24.85
CA ASN A 358 30.43 -13.13 23.93
C ASN A 358 29.94 -14.60 23.96
N ARG A 359 28.88 -14.89 24.71
CA ARG A 359 28.20 -16.19 24.72
C ARG A 359 26.87 -16.04 24.01
N THR A 360 26.69 -16.84 22.98
CA THR A 360 25.40 -17.06 22.35
C THR A 360 24.41 -17.43 23.43
N ILE A 361 23.53 -16.52 23.80
CA ILE A 361 22.40 -16.82 24.68
C ILE A 361 21.43 -17.58 23.80
N PHE A 362 21.46 -18.91 23.88
CA PHE A 362 20.37 -19.75 23.37
C PHE A 362 19.21 -19.63 24.35
N TRP A 363 18.11 -19.06 23.84
CA TRP A 363 16.82 -19.00 24.53
C TRP A 363 15.98 -20.23 24.23
#